data_f4fc70d0e138bd5bcb47280e458c030f
#
_entry.id   f4fc70d0e138bd5bcb47280e458c030f
#
_cell.length_a   1.000
_cell.length_b   1.000
_cell.length_c   1.000
_cell.angle_alpha   90.00
_cell.angle_beta   90.00
_cell.angle_gamma   90.00
#
_symmetry.space_group_name_H-M   'P 1'
#
loop_
_entity.id
_entity.type
_entity.pdbx_description
1 polymer ?
#
loop_
_entity_poly.entity_id
_entity_poly.type
_entity_poly.pdbx_seq_one_letter_code
_entity_poly.pdbx_strand_id
1 'polypeptide(L)'
;MLTVINSNGAITEVDLDKYNKKELRIGRDGSKCDIVIADPIVSKVHGMIHLERSYLMYRDEDSSNGTFWENGGGRKLLSKRDGFVDIFDQTVLRIGNVNNPDEMVLLLYQNSDEREDWKRVSLDGQVVRIGRDPENQIVLRHPGVSKRHCMIIRKDNHTVLHDLRSANGVMVNGRAVSGNVELNDKDIIQILDYKLLYCNTCVYYHTVTSGISLRASHVNKIVGRGRKKKQILNDVSCEIRPNEFV
;
A
#
# COMPACT_ATOMS: atom_id res chain seq x y z
N MET A 1 -9.22 -3.26 6.33
CA MET A 1 -8.91 -4.45 5.49
C MET A 1 -7.42 -4.58 5.28
N LEU A 2 -6.87 -5.78 5.36
CA LEU A 2 -5.49 -6.08 5.01
C LEU A 2 -5.48 -7.13 3.90
N THR A 3 -4.93 -6.79 2.74
CA THR A 3 -4.77 -7.73 1.61
C THR A 3 -3.37 -8.32 1.67
N VAL A 4 -3.28 -9.63 1.68
CA VAL A 4 -2.03 -10.41 1.69
C VAL A 4 -1.85 -11.04 0.32
N ILE A 5 -0.69 -10.84 -0.29
CA ILE A 5 -0.31 -11.49 -1.54
C ILE A 5 0.92 -12.33 -1.26
N ASN A 6 0.73 -13.64 -1.28
CA ASN A 6 1.78 -14.62 -1.00
C ASN A 6 2.86 -14.68 -2.10
N SER A 7 3.97 -15.32 -1.81
CA SER A 7 5.07 -15.51 -2.77
C SER A 7 4.61 -16.23 -4.05
N ASN A 8 3.64 -17.14 -3.93
CA ASN A 8 3.03 -17.86 -5.06
C ASN A 8 1.93 -17.08 -5.80
N GLY A 9 1.68 -15.81 -5.43
CA GLY A 9 0.65 -14.96 -6.03
C GLY A 9 -0.78 -15.17 -5.50
N ALA A 10 -0.98 -16.06 -4.50
CA ALA A 10 -2.29 -16.22 -3.88
C ALA A 10 -2.66 -14.97 -3.06
N ILE A 11 -3.90 -14.50 -3.24
CA ILE A 11 -4.42 -13.30 -2.57
C ILE A 11 -5.39 -13.73 -1.48
N THR A 12 -5.21 -13.17 -0.29
CA THR A 12 -6.10 -13.37 0.86
C THR A 12 -6.45 -12.02 1.46
N GLU A 13 -7.72 -11.80 1.75
CA GLU A 13 -8.22 -10.60 2.42
C GLU A 13 -8.51 -10.90 3.88
N VAL A 14 -7.99 -10.05 4.75
CA VAL A 14 -8.17 -10.14 6.20
C VAL A 14 -8.94 -8.92 6.66
N ASP A 15 -10.15 -9.16 7.14
CA ASP A 15 -10.98 -8.12 7.75
C ASP A 15 -10.50 -7.86 9.19
N LEU A 16 -9.84 -6.73 9.38
CA LEU A 16 -9.28 -6.36 10.68
C LEU A 16 -10.33 -5.98 11.71
N ASP A 17 -11.53 -5.57 11.27
CA ASP A 17 -12.64 -5.17 12.15
C ASP A 17 -13.26 -6.36 12.89
N LYS A 18 -13.00 -7.58 12.42
CA LYS A 18 -13.44 -8.81 13.08
C LYS A 18 -12.67 -9.16 14.35
N TYR A 19 -11.51 -8.52 14.56
CA TYR A 19 -10.69 -8.80 15.72
C TYR A 19 -11.06 -7.88 16.89
N ASN A 20 -11.50 -8.48 17.99
CA ASN A 20 -11.79 -7.74 19.22
C ASN A 20 -10.54 -7.59 20.12
N LYS A 21 -9.43 -7.17 19.50
CA LYS A 21 -8.13 -6.98 20.16
C LYS A 21 -7.46 -5.73 19.63
N LYS A 22 -6.71 -5.02 20.46
CA LYS A 22 -5.89 -3.88 20.00
C LYS A 22 -4.60 -4.30 19.31
N GLU A 23 -4.04 -5.43 19.68
CA GLU A 23 -2.79 -5.95 19.10
C GLU A 23 -3.01 -7.31 18.47
N LEU A 24 -2.60 -7.44 17.22
CA LEU A 24 -2.71 -8.65 16.41
C LEU A 24 -1.30 -9.09 16.00
N ARG A 25 -0.96 -10.31 16.34
CA ARG A 25 0.27 -10.94 15.85
C ARG A 25 0.06 -11.47 14.44
N ILE A 26 1.01 -11.17 13.58
CA ILE A 26 1.03 -11.65 12.19
C ILE A 26 2.24 -12.57 11.97
N GLY A 27 2.03 -13.70 11.31
CA GLY A 27 3.10 -14.64 11.05
C GLY A 27 2.60 -15.97 10.50
N ARG A 28 3.52 -16.95 10.37
CA ARG A 28 3.21 -18.24 9.77
C ARG A 28 2.63 -19.28 10.76
N ASP A 29 2.86 -19.11 12.05
CA ASP A 29 2.46 -20.09 13.08
C ASP A 29 1.06 -19.77 13.61
N GLY A 30 0.06 -20.53 13.18
CA GLY A 30 -1.33 -20.34 13.58
C GLY A 30 -1.61 -20.57 15.07
N SER A 31 -0.67 -21.20 15.82
CA SER A 31 -0.79 -21.33 17.27
C SER A 31 -0.39 -20.07 18.04
N LYS A 32 0.34 -19.15 17.37
CA LYS A 32 0.94 -17.94 17.98
C LYS A 32 0.44 -16.64 17.37
N CYS A 33 -0.15 -16.69 16.19
CA CYS A 33 -0.54 -15.53 15.42
C CYS A 33 -2.06 -15.45 15.27
N ASP A 34 -2.58 -14.22 15.34
CA ASP A 34 -3.97 -13.91 15.07
C ASP A 34 -4.23 -13.86 13.55
N ILE A 35 -3.27 -13.31 12.79
CA ILE A 35 -3.30 -13.28 11.32
C ILE A 35 -2.23 -14.26 10.82
N VAL A 36 -2.69 -15.34 10.18
CA VAL A 36 -1.83 -16.40 9.69
C VAL A 36 -1.55 -16.20 8.21
N ILE A 37 -0.26 -16.07 7.87
CA ILE A 37 0.22 -16.04 6.49
C ILE A 37 0.99 -17.34 6.25
N ALA A 38 0.34 -18.29 5.57
CA ALA A 38 0.90 -19.60 5.28
C ALA A 38 1.92 -19.54 4.13
N ASP A 39 3.03 -18.82 4.35
CA ASP A 39 4.11 -18.63 3.40
C ASP A 39 5.46 -18.90 4.07
N PRO A 40 6.37 -19.70 3.45
CA PRO A 40 7.66 -20.05 4.05
C PRO A 40 8.57 -18.84 4.30
N ILE A 41 8.39 -17.76 3.56
CA ILE A 41 9.13 -16.49 3.69
C ILE A 41 8.80 -15.79 5.01
N VAL A 42 7.57 -15.99 5.50
CA VAL A 42 7.07 -15.35 6.72
C VAL A 42 7.58 -16.11 7.95
N SER A 43 8.12 -15.39 8.93
CA SER A 43 8.56 -15.95 10.22
C SER A 43 7.40 -16.51 11.02
N LYS A 44 7.64 -17.42 11.98
CA LYS A 44 6.61 -18.01 12.87
C LYS A 44 5.79 -16.92 13.56
N VAL A 45 6.47 -15.92 14.14
CA VAL A 45 5.91 -14.62 14.51
C VAL A 45 6.73 -13.60 13.73
N HIS A 46 6.10 -12.83 12.86
CA HIS A 46 6.81 -11.94 11.95
C HIS A 46 6.69 -10.49 12.37
N GLY A 47 5.51 -10.08 12.75
CA GLY A 47 5.24 -8.72 13.16
C GLY A 47 4.00 -8.59 14.04
N MET A 48 3.74 -7.38 14.44
CA MET A 48 2.59 -6.98 15.25
C MET A 48 1.89 -5.79 14.63
N ILE A 49 0.58 -5.89 14.53
CA ILE A 49 -0.30 -4.80 14.12
C ILE A 49 -0.95 -4.26 15.39
N HIS A 50 -0.94 -2.95 15.58
CA HIS A 50 -1.67 -2.27 16.63
C HIS A 50 -2.86 -1.51 16.03
N LEU A 51 -4.06 -1.85 16.49
CA LEU A 51 -5.32 -1.28 16.01
C LEU A 51 -5.78 -0.16 16.96
N GLU A 52 -5.91 1.05 16.44
CA GLU A 52 -6.58 2.16 17.11
C GLU A 52 -7.82 2.58 16.30
N ARG A 53 -8.70 3.38 16.90
CA ARG A 53 -9.98 3.75 16.26
C ARG A 53 -9.84 4.43 14.90
N SER A 54 -8.77 5.21 14.71
CA SER A 54 -8.58 6.05 13.52
C SER A 54 -7.27 5.78 12.76
N TYR A 55 -6.42 4.87 13.26
CA TYR A 55 -5.14 4.57 12.63
C TYR A 55 -4.66 3.17 12.99
N LEU A 56 -3.73 2.67 12.24
CA LEU A 56 -3.13 1.37 12.38
C LEU A 56 -1.62 1.54 12.41
N MET A 57 -0.93 0.75 13.21
CA MET A 57 0.53 0.74 13.27
C MET A 57 1.07 -0.68 13.10
N TYR A 58 2.27 -0.78 12.59
CA TYR A 58 2.97 -2.05 12.42
C TYR A 58 4.36 -2.00 13.06
N ARG A 59 4.79 -3.13 13.63
CA ARG A 59 6.15 -3.37 14.13
C ARG A 59 6.65 -4.73 13.67
N ASP A 60 7.86 -4.79 13.14
CA ASP A 60 8.56 -6.04 12.88
C ASP A 60 9.06 -6.65 14.20
N GLU A 61 8.90 -7.95 14.39
CA GLU A 61 9.29 -8.67 15.63
C GLU A 61 10.62 -9.41 15.46
N ASP A 62 11.64 -8.74 14.87
CA ASP A 62 12.95 -9.31 14.54
C ASP A 62 12.80 -10.52 13.60
N SER A 63 11.98 -10.36 12.57
CA SER A 63 11.72 -11.42 11.60
C SER A 63 12.97 -11.81 10.80
N SER A 64 13.04 -13.06 10.34
CA SER A 64 14.23 -13.58 9.65
C SER A 64 14.49 -12.91 8.30
N ASN A 65 13.44 -12.56 7.57
CA ASN A 65 13.53 -11.98 6.24
C ASN A 65 13.23 -10.48 6.21
N GLY A 66 12.83 -9.91 7.36
CA GLY A 66 12.53 -8.49 7.51
C GLY A 66 11.25 -8.03 6.83
N THR A 67 10.79 -6.86 7.25
CA THR A 67 9.67 -6.14 6.65
C THR A 67 10.18 -4.81 6.11
N PHE A 68 9.92 -4.54 4.85
CA PHE A 68 10.19 -3.24 4.21
C PHE A 68 8.90 -2.43 4.16
N TRP A 69 8.99 -1.22 4.67
CA TRP A 69 7.91 -0.22 4.63
C TRP A 69 8.19 0.78 3.52
N GLU A 70 7.19 0.99 2.66
CA GLU A 70 7.25 1.98 1.60
C GLU A 70 6.35 3.16 1.94
N ASN A 71 6.96 4.34 2.01
CA ASN A 71 6.24 5.61 2.07
C ASN A 71 6.69 6.51 0.90
N GLY A 72 6.04 7.65 0.72
CA GLY A 72 6.35 8.58 -0.37
C GLY A 72 7.81 9.10 -0.41
N GLY A 73 8.62 8.80 0.60
CA GLY A 73 10.03 9.19 0.69
C GLY A 73 11.01 8.06 0.40
N GLY A 74 10.55 6.83 0.17
CA GLY A 74 11.43 5.70 -0.10
C GLY A 74 11.02 4.41 0.61
N ARG A 75 11.94 3.46 0.61
CA ARG A 75 11.79 2.14 1.22
C ARG A 75 12.71 2.01 2.44
N LYS A 76 12.16 1.64 3.58
CA LYS A 76 12.89 1.43 4.85
C LYS A 76 12.71 -0.01 5.31
N LEU A 77 13.81 -0.69 5.65
CA LEU A 77 13.76 -1.95 6.39
C LEU A 77 13.41 -1.65 7.85
N LEU A 78 12.36 -2.26 8.34
CA LEU A 78 11.92 -2.14 9.73
C LEU A 78 12.68 -3.11 10.63
N SER A 79 12.88 -2.70 11.87
CA SER A 79 13.39 -3.53 12.94
C SER A 79 12.54 -3.32 14.21
N LYS A 80 12.61 -4.23 15.14
CA LYS A 80 11.92 -4.10 16.43
C LYS A 80 12.32 -2.82 17.19
N ARG A 81 13.55 -2.34 16.98
CA ARG A 81 14.08 -1.11 17.60
C ARG A 81 13.41 0.15 17.05
N ASP A 82 12.87 0.10 15.83
CA ASP A 82 12.14 1.24 15.26
C ASP A 82 10.79 1.47 15.98
N GLY A 83 10.33 0.50 16.77
CA GLY A 83 9.02 0.54 17.38
C GLY A 83 7.89 0.36 16.38
N PHE A 84 6.72 0.85 16.72
CA PHE A 84 5.58 0.89 15.81
C PHE A 84 5.72 2.02 14.80
N VAL A 85 5.44 1.72 13.54
CA VAL A 85 5.35 2.70 12.45
C VAL A 85 3.91 2.83 11.99
N ASP A 86 3.50 4.05 11.64
CA ASP A 86 2.15 4.32 11.17
C ASP A 86 1.90 3.65 9.82
N ILE A 87 0.78 2.96 9.73
CA ILE A 87 0.28 2.34 8.53
C ILE A 87 -0.90 3.17 8.02
N PHE A 88 -0.71 3.81 6.90
CA PHE A 88 -1.69 4.65 6.25
C PHE A 88 -2.50 3.86 5.24
N ASP A 89 -3.63 4.40 4.83
CA ASP A 89 -4.39 3.87 3.71
C ASP A 89 -3.48 3.67 2.50
N GLN A 90 -3.63 2.55 1.83
CA GLN A 90 -2.78 2.10 0.73
C GLN A 90 -1.28 1.92 1.07
N THR A 91 -0.92 1.81 2.35
CA THR A 91 0.44 1.43 2.74
C THR A 91 0.75 0.02 2.26
N VAL A 92 1.94 -0.12 1.69
CA VAL A 92 2.50 -1.39 1.24
C VAL A 92 3.66 -1.78 2.16
N LEU A 93 3.53 -2.95 2.78
CA LEU A 93 4.64 -3.61 3.44
C LEU A 93 5.10 -4.78 2.58
N ARG A 94 6.40 -4.96 2.44
CA ARG A 94 7.02 -6.07 1.72
C ARG A 94 7.82 -6.93 2.68
N ILE A 95 7.52 -8.21 2.72
CA ILE A 95 8.23 -9.20 3.53
C ILE A 95 9.14 -10.00 2.60
N GLY A 96 10.41 -10.14 2.96
CA GLY A 96 11.37 -10.96 2.23
C GLY A 96 12.23 -10.20 1.22
N ASN A 97 12.65 -10.88 0.16
CA ASN A 97 13.58 -10.32 -0.82
C ASN A 97 12.87 -9.38 -1.80
N VAL A 98 12.98 -8.09 -1.58
CA VAL A 98 12.33 -7.06 -2.40
C VAL A 98 12.82 -6.99 -3.86
N ASN A 99 13.88 -7.69 -4.19
CA ASN A 99 14.42 -7.76 -5.55
C ASN A 99 14.03 -9.08 -6.26
N ASN A 100 13.40 -10.01 -5.54
CA ASN A 100 12.91 -11.26 -6.11
C ASN A 100 11.42 -11.45 -5.76
N PRO A 101 10.52 -11.30 -6.72
CA PRO A 101 9.08 -11.45 -6.49
C PRO A 101 8.66 -12.81 -5.93
N ASP A 102 9.36 -13.88 -6.32
CA ASP A 102 9.05 -15.25 -5.86
C ASP A 102 9.46 -15.47 -4.39
N GLU A 103 10.30 -14.58 -3.85
CA GLU A 103 10.75 -14.58 -2.46
C GLU A 103 10.14 -13.42 -1.66
N MET A 104 8.97 -12.92 -2.05
CA MET A 104 8.36 -11.75 -1.44
C MET A 104 6.87 -11.96 -1.19
N VAL A 105 6.42 -11.53 -0.02
CA VAL A 105 5.00 -11.39 0.35
C VAL A 105 4.66 -9.91 0.46
N LEU A 106 3.51 -9.52 -0.06
CA LEU A 106 2.99 -8.15 0.07
C LEU A 106 1.85 -8.09 1.07
N LEU A 107 1.85 -7.04 1.87
CA LEU A 107 0.73 -6.65 2.72
C LEU A 107 0.26 -5.26 2.29
N LEU A 108 -0.97 -5.14 1.85
CA LEU A 108 -1.59 -3.87 1.51
C LEU A 108 -2.67 -3.55 2.52
N TYR A 109 -2.54 -2.42 3.18
CA TYR A 109 -3.58 -1.93 4.08
C TYR A 109 -4.53 -0.99 3.35
N GLN A 110 -5.82 -1.18 3.60
CA GLN A 110 -6.90 -0.34 3.11
C GLN A 110 -7.83 0.04 4.24
N ASN A 111 -8.22 1.31 4.28
CA ASN A 111 -9.20 1.77 5.24
C ASN A 111 -10.59 1.20 4.90
N SER A 112 -11.29 0.65 5.88
CA SER A 112 -12.50 -0.15 5.70
C SER A 112 -13.76 0.62 5.30
N ASP A 113 -13.77 1.95 5.40
CA ASP A 113 -14.98 2.73 5.17
C ASP A 113 -15.33 2.93 3.68
N GLU A 114 -14.38 2.67 2.79
CA GLU A 114 -14.58 2.71 1.33
C GLU A 114 -14.34 1.32 0.73
N ARG A 115 -15.29 0.41 0.98
CA ARG A 115 -15.23 -0.97 0.47
C ARG A 115 -15.55 -1.00 -1.03
N GLU A 116 -14.59 -0.65 -1.86
CA GLU A 116 -14.59 -1.11 -3.24
C GLU A 116 -13.70 -2.35 -3.35
N ASP A 117 -14.29 -3.43 -3.84
CA ASP A 117 -13.56 -4.68 -4.13
C ASP A 117 -12.43 -4.42 -5.13
N TRP A 118 -11.34 -5.15 -4.98
CA TRP A 118 -10.27 -5.15 -5.96
C TRP A 118 -10.82 -5.57 -7.33
N LYS A 119 -10.67 -4.70 -8.30
CA LYS A 119 -10.96 -4.99 -9.71
C LYS A 119 -9.73 -5.63 -10.33
N ARG A 120 -9.97 -6.66 -11.15
CA ARG A 120 -8.92 -7.38 -11.86
C ARG A 120 -9.08 -7.17 -13.37
N VAL A 121 -8.00 -6.77 -14.02
CA VAL A 121 -7.92 -6.70 -15.49
C VAL A 121 -6.86 -7.66 -15.97
N SER A 122 -7.24 -8.60 -16.85
CA SER A 122 -6.32 -9.54 -17.47
C SER A 122 -5.46 -8.87 -18.53
N LEU A 123 -4.21 -9.33 -18.63
CA LEU A 123 -3.23 -8.92 -19.64
C LEU A 123 -3.09 -9.97 -20.79
N ASP A 124 -4.02 -10.94 -20.89
CA ASP A 124 -3.93 -12.04 -21.85
C ASP A 124 -3.92 -11.53 -23.29
N GLY A 125 -2.72 -11.33 -23.84
CA GLY A 125 -2.46 -10.92 -25.21
C GLY A 125 -2.90 -9.50 -25.56
N GLN A 126 -3.20 -8.66 -24.59
CA GLN A 126 -3.80 -7.34 -24.79
C GLN A 126 -2.96 -6.18 -24.26
N VAL A 127 -3.18 -5.04 -24.90
CA VAL A 127 -2.75 -3.73 -24.38
C VAL A 127 -3.79 -3.26 -23.38
N VAL A 128 -3.43 -3.08 -22.14
CA VAL A 128 -4.27 -2.45 -21.12
C VAL A 128 -3.95 -0.96 -21.06
N ARG A 129 -4.93 -0.14 -21.44
CA ARG A 129 -4.84 1.33 -21.36
C ARG A 129 -5.38 1.80 -20.04
N ILE A 130 -4.68 2.77 -19.46
CA ILE A 130 -4.97 3.36 -18.16
C ILE A 130 -5.10 4.87 -18.32
N GLY A 131 -6.14 5.45 -17.76
CA GLY A 131 -6.33 6.90 -17.81
C GLY A 131 -7.72 7.34 -17.40
N ARG A 132 -7.99 8.64 -17.52
CA ARG A 132 -9.25 9.23 -17.12
C ARG A 132 -10.41 9.02 -18.12
N ASP A 133 -10.07 8.76 -19.38
CA ASP A 133 -11.05 8.54 -20.44
C ASP A 133 -11.83 7.23 -20.21
N PRO A 134 -13.18 7.23 -20.32
CA PRO A 134 -13.99 6.01 -20.18
C PRO A 134 -13.66 4.88 -21.17
N GLU A 135 -12.97 5.19 -22.28
CA GLU A 135 -12.54 4.17 -23.25
C GLU A 135 -11.34 3.34 -22.78
N ASN A 136 -10.69 3.70 -21.67
CA ASN A 136 -9.60 2.90 -21.12
C ASN A 136 -10.14 1.64 -20.41
N GLN A 137 -9.34 0.59 -20.37
CA GLN A 137 -9.66 -0.63 -19.62
C GLN A 137 -9.60 -0.38 -18.10
N ILE A 138 -8.68 0.49 -17.66
CA ILE A 138 -8.59 0.97 -16.28
C ILE A 138 -8.89 2.47 -16.27
N VAL A 139 -10.07 2.82 -15.75
CA VAL A 139 -10.53 4.21 -15.69
C VAL A 139 -10.27 4.78 -14.30
N LEU A 140 -9.38 5.76 -14.23
CA LEU A 140 -9.02 6.48 -13.02
C LEU A 140 -9.65 7.88 -13.05
N ARG A 141 -10.76 8.06 -12.34
CA ARG A 141 -11.58 9.29 -12.40
C ARG A 141 -11.01 10.40 -11.51
N HIS A 142 -9.89 10.98 -11.92
CA HIS A 142 -9.28 12.11 -11.23
C HIS A 142 -8.81 13.17 -12.24
N PRO A 143 -9.03 14.48 -12.01
CA PRO A 143 -8.65 15.55 -12.94
C PRO A 143 -7.15 15.57 -13.30
N GLY A 144 -6.28 15.19 -12.35
CA GLY A 144 -4.83 15.08 -12.56
C GLY A 144 -4.39 13.88 -13.38
N VAL A 145 -5.26 12.89 -13.63
CA VAL A 145 -4.95 11.77 -14.52
C VAL A 145 -5.23 12.17 -15.97
N SER A 146 -4.27 11.97 -16.86
CA SER A 146 -4.44 12.24 -18.30
C SER A 146 -5.52 11.35 -18.90
N LYS A 147 -6.19 11.79 -19.97
CA LYS A 147 -7.21 10.99 -20.68
C LYS A 147 -6.66 9.61 -21.05
N ARG A 148 -5.49 9.59 -21.67
CA ARG A 148 -4.65 8.41 -21.93
C ARG A 148 -3.37 8.65 -21.14
N HIS A 149 -3.22 7.99 -20.00
CA HIS A 149 -2.12 8.28 -19.09
C HIS A 149 -0.91 7.38 -19.37
N CYS A 150 -1.14 6.09 -19.33
CA CYS A 150 -0.14 5.08 -19.66
C CYS A 150 -0.81 3.83 -20.24
N MET A 151 -0.01 2.89 -20.69
CA MET A 151 -0.48 1.58 -21.13
C MET A 151 0.48 0.49 -20.68
N ILE A 152 -0.06 -0.68 -20.43
CA ILE A 152 0.71 -1.89 -20.16
C ILE A 152 0.58 -2.79 -21.38
N ILE A 153 1.71 -3.22 -21.89
CA ILE A 153 1.80 -4.09 -23.07
C ILE A 153 2.49 -5.37 -22.63
N ARG A 154 1.79 -6.48 -22.77
CA ARG A 154 2.37 -7.81 -22.56
C ARG A 154 2.67 -8.44 -23.92
N LYS A 155 3.92 -8.86 -24.10
CA LYS A 155 4.37 -9.60 -25.25
C LYS A 155 5.24 -10.76 -24.78
N ASP A 156 4.80 -11.97 -25.09
CA ASP A 156 5.42 -13.20 -24.61
C ASP A 156 5.54 -13.22 -23.08
N ASN A 157 6.75 -13.31 -22.54
CA ASN A 157 7.02 -13.27 -21.11
C ASN A 157 7.44 -11.89 -20.57
N HIS A 158 7.41 -10.86 -21.43
CA HIS A 158 7.79 -9.51 -21.04
C HIS A 158 6.56 -8.62 -20.95
N THR A 159 6.49 -7.85 -19.87
CA THR A 159 5.43 -6.86 -19.69
C THR A 159 6.08 -5.50 -19.51
N VAL A 160 5.65 -4.54 -20.31
CA VAL A 160 6.21 -3.18 -20.31
C VAL A 160 5.11 -2.18 -20.02
N LEU A 161 5.36 -1.31 -19.05
CA LEU A 161 4.59 -0.10 -18.83
C LEU A 161 5.16 1.01 -19.69
N HIS A 162 4.29 1.68 -20.44
CA HIS A 162 4.63 2.81 -21.28
C HIS A 162 3.86 4.05 -20.83
N ASP A 163 4.59 5.07 -20.35
CA ASP A 163 4.01 6.37 -20.04
C ASP A 163 3.73 7.14 -21.34
N LEU A 164 2.49 7.54 -21.55
CA LEU A 164 2.04 8.27 -22.74
C LEU A 164 2.27 9.78 -22.64
N ARG A 165 3.36 10.21 -22.02
CA ARG A 165 3.68 11.60 -21.69
C ARG A 165 2.58 12.22 -20.83
N SER A 166 2.24 11.52 -19.79
CA SER A 166 1.21 11.94 -18.86
C SER A 166 1.60 13.21 -18.11
N ALA A 167 0.61 14.02 -17.73
CA ALA A 167 0.87 15.32 -17.11
C ALA A 167 1.57 15.23 -15.75
N ASN A 168 1.26 14.21 -14.95
CA ASN A 168 1.80 14.01 -13.61
C ASN A 168 2.72 12.80 -13.48
N GLY A 169 3.00 12.11 -14.59
CA GLY A 169 3.89 10.96 -14.62
C GLY A 169 3.33 9.70 -13.96
N VAL A 170 4.11 8.64 -14.05
CA VAL A 170 3.85 7.32 -13.46
C VAL A 170 5.05 6.95 -12.60
N MET A 171 4.81 6.27 -11.49
CA MET A 171 5.88 5.65 -10.70
C MET A 171 5.72 4.14 -10.71
N VAL A 172 6.84 3.42 -10.64
CA VAL A 172 6.88 1.98 -10.36
C VAL A 172 7.78 1.76 -9.16
N ASN A 173 7.23 1.16 -8.10
CA ASN A 173 7.90 0.94 -6.83
C ASN A 173 8.54 2.23 -6.26
N GLY A 174 7.82 3.34 -6.33
CA GLY A 174 8.27 4.66 -5.85
C GLY A 174 9.32 5.35 -6.73
N ARG A 175 9.67 4.79 -7.91
CA ARG A 175 10.59 5.41 -8.87
C ARG A 175 9.83 5.96 -10.06
N ALA A 176 10.11 7.21 -10.43
CA ALA A 176 9.49 7.82 -11.59
C ALA A 176 9.89 7.09 -12.89
N VAL A 177 8.91 6.84 -13.73
CA VAL A 177 9.10 6.22 -15.04
C VAL A 177 9.41 7.29 -16.08
N SER A 178 10.46 7.07 -16.87
CA SER A 178 10.78 7.90 -18.03
C SER A 178 10.61 7.07 -19.30
N GLY A 179 9.46 7.23 -19.97
CA GLY A 179 9.13 6.49 -21.18
C GLY A 179 8.64 5.07 -20.88
N ASN A 180 9.50 4.08 -21.00
CA ASN A 180 9.16 2.67 -20.82
C ASN A 180 9.87 2.06 -19.63
N VAL A 181 9.20 1.16 -18.92
CA VAL A 181 9.79 0.33 -17.86
C VAL A 181 9.25 -1.09 -17.95
N GLU A 182 10.12 -2.07 -17.81
CA GLU A 182 9.73 -3.47 -17.68
C GLU A 182 9.14 -3.72 -16.30
N LEU A 183 7.99 -4.40 -16.25
CA LEU A 183 7.31 -4.74 -15.02
C LEU A 183 7.67 -6.16 -14.60
N ASN A 184 8.01 -6.30 -13.33
CA ASN A 184 8.18 -7.58 -12.66
C ASN A 184 6.93 -7.91 -11.83
N ASP A 185 6.72 -9.20 -11.59
CA ASP A 185 5.60 -9.63 -10.73
C ASP A 185 5.63 -8.89 -9.39
N LYS A 186 4.45 -8.52 -8.87
CA LYS A 186 4.25 -7.73 -7.66
C LYS A 186 4.79 -6.29 -7.70
N ASP A 187 5.06 -5.75 -8.87
CA ASP A 187 5.34 -4.33 -9.00
C ASP A 187 4.09 -3.49 -8.72
N ILE A 188 4.31 -2.39 -8.01
CA ILE A 188 3.28 -1.40 -7.72
C ILE A 188 3.44 -0.22 -8.64
N ILE A 189 2.45 -0.02 -9.49
CA ILE A 189 2.31 1.14 -10.37
C ILE A 189 1.54 2.20 -9.59
N GLN A 190 2.09 3.40 -9.50
CA GLN A 190 1.44 4.53 -8.83
C GLN A 190 1.18 5.66 -9.82
N ILE A 191 -0.06 6.13 -9.84
CA ILE A 191 -0.53 7.28 -10.62
C ILE A 191 -1.28 8.20 -9.64
N LEU A 192 -0.65 9.31 -9.24
CA LEU A 192 -1.15 10.14 -8.13
C LEU A 192 -1.36 9.27 -6.87
N ASP A 193 -2.59 9.25 -6.35
CA ASP A 193 -2.97 8.46 -5.17
C ASP A 193 -3.40 7.03 -5.51
N TYR A 194 -3.54 6.70 -6.81
CA TYR A 194 -3.91 5.35 -7.22
C TYR A 194 -2.72 4.41 -7.18
N LYS A 195 -2.90 3.26 -6.57
CA LYS A 195 -1.96 2.14 -6.61
C LYS A 195 -2.57 0.97 -7.34
N LEU A 196 -1.85 0.51 -8.35
CA LEU A 196 -2.21 -0.65 -9.14
C LEU A 196 -1.13 -1.70 -8.91
N LEU A 197 -1.53 -2.92 -8.62
CA LEU A 197 -0.63 -4.04 -8.43
C LEU A 197 -0.56 -4.86 -9.71
N TYR A 198 0.61 -4.98 -10.28
CA TYR A 198 0.88 -5.89 -11.38
C TYR A 198 1.20 -7.30 -10.83
N CYS A 199 0.50 -8.31 -11.32
CA CYS A 199 0.74 -9.71 -11.00
C CYS A 199 0.78 -10.51 -12.31
N ASN A 200 1.95 -10.77 -12.83
CA ASN A 200 2.26 -11.57 -14.02
C ASN A 200 1.28 -11.46 -15.20
N THR A 201 0.02 -11.86 -15.02
CA THR A 201 -1.01 -11.97 -16.07
C THR A 201 -2.13 -10.97 -15.91
N CYS A 202 -2.12 -10.16 -14.85
CA CYS A 202 -3.22 -9.24 -14.55
C CYS A 202 -2.74 -8.02 -13.76
N VAL A 203 -3.60 -7.01 -13.73
CA VAL A 203 -3.46 -5.83 -12.88
C VAL A 203 -4.64 -5.80 -11.94
N TYR A 204 -4.34 -5.69 -10.65
CA TYR A 204 -5.33 -5.42 -9.61
C TYR A 204 -5.33 -3.95 -9.29
N TYR A 205 -6.51 -3.37 -9.16
CA TYR A 205 -6.67 -1.97 -8.77
C TYR A 205 -8.01 -1.77 -8.09
N HIS A 206 -8.13 -0.67 -7.35
CA HIS A 206 -9.43 -0.19 -6.95
C HIS A 206 -9.58 1.29 -7.27
N THR A 207 -10.81 1.70 -7.43
CA THR A 207 -11.16 3.07 -7.68
C THR A 207 -11.21 3.78 -6.33
N VAL A 208 -10.37 4.79 -6.16
CA VAL A 208 -10.46 5.67 -5.00
C VAL A 208 -11.57 6.66 -5.26
N THR A 209 -12.47 6.87 -4.31
CA THR A 209 -13.40 7.99 -4.36
C THR A 209 -12.61 9.28 -4.36
N SER A 210 -12.87 10.14 -5.34
CA SER A 210 -12.15 11.41 -5.48
C SER A 210 -12.39 12.31 -4.25
N GLY A 211 -11.31 12.63 -3.54
CA GLY A 211 -11.33 13.53 -2.39
C GLY A 211 -9.94 13.69 -1.80
N ILE A 212 -9.79 14.69 -0.95
CA ILE A 212 -8.55 14.94 -0.23
C ILE A 212 -8.73 14.42 1.20
N SER A 213 -7.86 13.53 1.65
CA SER A 213 -7.74 13.22 3.07
C SER A 213 -6.67 14.11 3.71
N LEU A 214 -6.98 14.64 4.88
CA LEU A 214 -6.03 15.38 5.71
C LEU A 214 -5.76 14.56 6.97
N ARG A 215 -4.49 14.27 7.24
CA ARG A 215 -4.10 13.56 8.45
C ARG A 215 -3.09 14.38 9.25
N ALA A 216 -3.31 14.45 10.53
CA ALA A 216 -2.34 14.88 11.52
C ALA A 216 -1.99 13.68 12.41
N SER A 217 -0.70 13.40 12.60
CA SER A 217 -0.23 12.28 13.41
C SER A 217 0.76 12.79 14.44
N HIS A 218 0.54 12.41 15.71
CA HIS A 218 1.42 12.76 16.85
C HIS A 218 1.81 14.24 16.91
N VAL A 219 0.83 15.15 16.65
CA VAL A 219 1.07 16.59 16.63
C VAL A 219 1.23 17.13 18.04
N ASN A 220 2.39 17.71 18.28
CA ASN A 220 2.71 18.37 19.52
C ASN A 220 2.97 19.85 19.27
N LYS A 221 2.39 20.75 20.09
CA LYS A 221 2.66 22.18 20.00
C LYS A 221 2.86 22.82 21.37
N ILE A 222 4.01 23.48 21.51
CA ILE A 222 4.37 24.25 22.69
C ILE A 222 4.42 25.73 22.30
N VAL A 223 3.78 26.60 23.06
CA VAL A 223 3.81 28.05 22.89
C VAL A 223 4.42 28.73 24.11
N GLY A 224 4.99 29.93 23.92
CA GLY A 224 5.64 30.71 24.96
C GLY A 224 7.16 30.56 24.98
N ARG A 225 7.82 31.35 25.83
CA ARG A 225 9.29 31.35 26.02
C ARG A 225 9.67 31.13 27.46
N GLY A 226 10.79 30.47 27.72
CA GLY A 226 11.34 30.25 29.05
C GLY A 226 10.38 29.53 30.00
N ARG A 227 10.19 30.05 31.22
CA ARG A 227 9.30 29.46 32.22
C ARG A 227 7.80 29.59 31.90
N LYS A 228 7.42 30.36 30.90
CA LYS A 228 6.01 30.53 30.44
C LYS A 228 5.66 29.63 29.24
N LYS A 229 6.42 28.57 29.02
CA LYS A 229 6.08 27.55 28.02
C LYS A 229 4.80 26.81 28.44
N LYS A 230 3.85 26.68 27.50
CA LYS A 230 2.62 25.93 27.71
C LYS A 230 2.44 25.00 26.50
N GLN A 231 2.26 23.72 26.74
CA GLN A 231 1.88 22.76 25.71
C GLN A 231 0.38 22.94 25.42
N ILE A 232 0.03 23.20 24.18
CA ILE A 232 -1.35 23.41 23.73
C ILE A 232 -1.86 22.26 22.87
N LEU A 233 -0.96 21.48 22.26
CA LEU A 233 -1.28 20.20 21.64
C LEU A 233 -0.31 19.16 22.22
N ASN A 234 -0.84 18.03 22.63
CA ASN A 234 -0.08 16.92 23.18
C ASN A 234 -0.52 15.63 22.47
N ASP A 235 0.33 15.12 21.60
CA ASP A 235 0.14 13.84 20.89
C ASP A 235 -1.23 13.72 20.19
N VAL A 236 -1.62 14.77 19.47
CA VAL A 236 -2.91 14.83 18.79
C VAL A 236 -2.77 14.15 17.43
N SER A 237 -3.58 13.11 17.21
CA SER A 237 -3.71 12.46 15.90
C SER A 237 -5.16 12.55 15.44
N CYS A 238 -5.37 12.94 14.18
CA CYS A 238 -6.68 12.98 13.56
C CYS A 238 -6.57 12.72 12.05
N GLU A 239 -7.66 12.26 11.47
CA GLU A 239 -7.83 12.08 10.04
C GLU A 239 -9.17 12.69 9.63
N ILE A 240 -9.15 13.48 8.55
CA ILE A 240 -10.33 13.98 7.87
C ILE A 240 -10.34 13.27 6.52
N ARG A 241 -11.41 12.55 6.23
CA ARG A 241 -11.55 11.74 5.02
C ARG A 241 -12.17 12.54 3.88
N PRO A 242 -12.03 12.05 2.63
CA PRO A 242 -12.73 12.64 1.51
C PRO A 242 -14.23 12.76 1.80
N ASN A 243 -14.80 13.93 1.48
CA ASN A 243 -16.22 14.27 1.72
C ASN A 243 -16.66 14.33 3.19
N GLU A 244 -15.75 14.27 4.15
CA GLU A 244 -16.03 14.50 5.57
C GLU A 244 -15.93 16.00 5.87
N PHE A 245 -17.02 16.60 6.35
CA PHE A 245 -17.03 17.98 6.85
C PHE A 245 -16.86 17.95 8.37
N VAL A 246 -15.91 18.74 8.87
CA VAL A 246 -15.66 18.93 10.29
C VAL A 246 -16.18 20.28 10.77
#